data_603c5e0fd7c69ee8b157ea682c1b3ed8
#
_entry.id   603c5e0fd7c69ee8b157ea682c1b3ed8
#
_cell.length_a   1.000
_cell.length_b   1.000
_cell.length_c   1.000
_cell.angle_alpha   90.00
_cell.angle_beta   90.00
_cell.angle_gamma   90.00
#
_symmetry.space_group_name_H-M   'P 1'
#
loop_
_entity.id
_entity.type
_entity.pdbx_description
1 polymer ?
#
loop_
_entity_poly.entity_id
_entity_poly.type
_entity_poly.pdbx_seq_one_letter_code
_entity_poly.pdbx_strand_id
1 'polypeptide(L)'
;EVGHGPGIVLCQEIFGINAVMREKANFLAEEGYTDLVTDLFWRTELGIELGYNDEDFQKAFTLYQNFNEDLGIEDIQATLNTLKNLKECDQDVGLSVVGYCLGGKLAYLAACRIPELVCAVGYYGVGIENNLEEAKNIQGKLVLHMAEQDQFCPTSVRNQIIQTLSAYKNVQSYIYNNVDHAFARPHGMHYHKPSALIAHERTVTALRKQVGPDYDLEALWEEHVRFEFDTRDVKATMATMVAEPYVNHIPTLTGGVGYAQLSRFYRHHFVHNNPQDMTLTPISRTV
;
A
#
# COMPACT_ATOMS: atom_id res chain seq x y z
N GLU A 1 5.70 -13.46 -9.38
CA GLU A 1 5.10 -13.16 -10.69
C GLU A 1 5.19 -11.67 -10.93
N VAL A 2 5.67 -11.29 -12.08
CA VAL A 2 5.81 -9.89 -12.44
C VAL A 2 4.54 -9.49 -13.16
N GLY A 3 3.68 -8.72 -12.49
CA GLY A 3 2.52 -8.09 -13.10
C GLY A 3 2.92 -6.94 -14.01
N HIS A 4 1.96 -6.32 -14.65
CA HIS A 4 2.09 -5.03 -15.31
C HIS A 4 1.18 -4.05 -14.58
N GLY A 5 1.75 -2.95 -14.09
CA GLY A 5 0.97 -1.99 -13.32
C GLY A 5 1.68 -0.66 -13.10
N PRO A 6 0.99 0.30 -12.47
CA PRO A 6 1.58 1.58 -12.10
C PRO A 6 2.81 1.41 -11.22
N GLY A 7 3.82 2.28 -11.43
CA GLY A 7 5.09 2.19 -10.75
C GLY A 7 5.11 2.83 -9.36
N ILE A 8 5.66 2.10 -8.36
CA ILE A 8 5.86 2.59 -7.00
C ILE A 8 7.32 2.40 -6.57
N VAL A 9 7.95 3.45 -6.09
CA VAL A 9 9.20 3.32 -5.32
C VAL A 9 8.87 3.17 -3.85
N LEU A 10 9.30 2.07 -3.25
CA LEU A 10 9.11 1.77 -1.85
C LEU A 10 10.37 2.11 -1.05
N CYS A 11 10.25 3.04 -0.09
CA CYS A 11 11.35 3.51 0.73
C CYS A 11 11.35 2.83 2.09
N GLN A 12 12.48 2.24 2.44
CA GLN A 12 12.71 1.46 3.64
C GLN A 12 12.67 2.28 4.95
N GLU A 13 12.53 1.55 6.06
CA GLU A 13 12.85 2.05 7.39
C GLU A 13 14.39 2.08 7.61
N ILE A 14 14.83 2.37 8.83
CA ILE A 14 16.28 2.38 9.15
C ILE A 14 16.93 0.98 9.20
N PHE A 15 16.18 -0.09 8.96
CA PHE A 15 16.63 -1.49 9.06
C PHE A 15 17.04 -2.12 7.72
N GLY A 16 17.10 -1.33 6.65
CA GLY A 16 17.42 -1.84 5.31
C GLY A 16 16.26 -2.58 4.64
N ILE A 17 16.57 -3.30 3.56
CA ILE A 17 15.57 -4.07 2.79
C ILE A 17 15.39 -5.45 3.44
N ASN A 18 14.81 -5.47 4.62
CA ASN A 18 14.57 -6.70 5.37
C ASN A 18 13.26 -7.42 4.98
N ALA A 19 12.94 -8.51 5.67
CA ALA A 19 11.75 -9.31 5.38
C ALA A 19 10.44 -8.49 5.43
N VAL A 20 10.34 -7.50 6.33
CA VAL A 20 9.16 -6.64 6.44
C VAL A 20 9.01 -5.75 5.20
N MET A 21 10.12 -5.20 4.68
CA MET A 21 10.05 -4.39 3.46
C MET A 21 9.67 -5.22 2.25
N ARG A 22 10.15 -6.48 2.16
CA ARG A 22 9.72 -7.42 1.12
C ARG A 22 8.23 -7.78 1.23
N GLU A 23 7.72 -7.96 2.45
CA GLU A 23 6.28 -8.18 2.68
C GLU A 23 5.45 -6.96 2.23
N LYS A 24 5.92 -5.74 2.50
CA LYS A 24 5.27 -4.52 2.03
C LYS A 24 5.27 -4.40 0.50
N ALA A 25 6.37 -4.76 -0.15
CA ALA A 25 6.46 -4.83 -1.61
C ALA A 25 5.46 -5.84 -2.17
N ASN A 26 5.41 -7.05 -1.61
CA ASN A 26 4.43 -8.06 -2.02
C ASN A 26 2.98 -7.57 -1.90
N PHE A 27 2.63 -6.86 -0.82
CA PHE A 27 1.29 -6.29 -0.68
C PHE A 27 0.96 -5.27 -1.78
N LEU A 28 1.91 -4.42 -2.17
CA LEU A 28 1.69 -3.49 -3.28
C LEU A 28 1.55 -4.24 -4.61
N ALA A 29 2.35 -5.28 -4.83
CA ALA A 29 2.24 -6.13 -6.02
C ALA A 29 0.88 -6.87 -6.10
N GLU A 30 0.36 -7.35 -4.96
CA GLU A 30 -0.99 -7.96 -4.86
C GLU A 30 -2.10 -6.96 -5.18
N GLU A 31 -1.89 -5.67 -4.89
CA GLU A 31 -2.81 -4.58 -5.26
C GLU A 31 -2.69 -4.13 -6.73
N GLY A 32 -1.81 -4.76 -7.51
CA GLY A 32 -1.63 -4.54 -8.94
C GLY A 32 -0.57 -3.51 -9.32
N TYR A 33 0.36 -3.20 -8.42
CA TYR A 33 1.46 -2.27 -8.69
C TYR A 33 2.74 -3.00 -9.08
N THR A 34 3.59 -2.31 -9.83
CA THR A 34 5.00 -2.69 -10.04
C THR A 34 5.86 -1.86 -9.12
N ASP A 35 6.57 -2.50 -8.19
CA ASP A 35 7.35 -1.75 -7.20
C ASP A 35 8.82 -2.11 -7.17
N LEU A 36 9.64 -1.13 -6.78
CA LEU A 36 11.06 -1.28 -6.47
C LEU A 36 11.36 -0.74 -5.08
N VAL A 37 12.08 -1.51 -4.29
CA VAL A 37 12.56 -1.07 -2.98
C VAL A 37 13.95 -0.47 -3.13
N THR A 38 14.13 0.80 -2.75
CA THR A 38 15.42 1.48 -2.83
C THR A 38 16.31 1.09 -1.65
N ASP A 39 17.54 0.59 -1.91
CA ASP A 39 18.56 0.44 -0.86
C ASP A 39 19.15 1.82 -0.53
N LEU A 40 18.65 2.45 0.52
CA LEU A 40 19.07 3.79 0.92
C LEU A 40 20.44 3.82 1.61
N PHE A 41 20.97 2.66 2.03
CA PHE A 41 22.25 2.59 2.73
C PHE A 41 23.41 2.11 1.87
N TRP A 42 23.20 1.85 0.59
CA TRP A 42 24.17 1.27 -0.32
C TRP A 42 25.52 2.02 -0.37
N ARG A 43 25.52 3.34 -0.13
CA ARG A 43 26.75 4.15 -0.10
C ARG A 43 27.60 3.86 1.13
N THR A 44 27.02 3.37 2.19
CA THR A 44 27.71 3.00 3.44
C THR A 44 28.00 1.49 3.47
N GLU A 45 26.97 0.68 3.22
CA GLU A 45 27.07 -0.77 3.19
C GLU A 45 25.94 -1.33 2.32
N LEU A 46 26.28 -2.14 1.33
CA LEU A 46 25.31 -2.76 0.41
C LEU A 46 24.52 -3.86 1.08
N GLY A 47 23.22 -3.94 0.77
CA GLY A 47 22.39 -5.07 1.13
C GLY A 47 22.13 -5.17 2.65
N ILE A 48 22.00 -4.05 3.34
CA ILE A 48 21.63 -4.01 4.76
C ILE A 48 20.26 -4.65 4.96
N GLU A 49 20.23 -5.69 5.82
CA GLU A 49 19.04 -6.39 6.25
C GLU A 49 19.12 -6.64 7.76
N LEU A 50 18.61 -5.72 8.55
CA LEU A 50 18.65 -5.77 10.00
C LEU A 50 17.33 -6.28 10.59
N GLY A 51 17.44 -7.01 11.71
CA GLY A 51 16.31 -7.34 12.56
C GLY A 51 15.95 -6.19 13.52
N TYR A 52 15.24 -6.54 14.60
CA TYR A 52 14.73 -5.58 15.57
C TYR A 52 15.25 -5.82 17.00
N ASN A 53 16.35 -6.57 17.15
CA ASN A 53 17.05 -6.73 18.43
C ASN A 53 17.92 -5.49 18.73
N ASP A 54 18.45 -5.39 19.94
CA ASP A 54 19.19 -4.21 20.40
C ASP A 54 20.45 -3.93 19.57
N GLU A 55 21.18 -4.97 19.13
CA GLU A 55 22.38 -4.84 18.31
C GLU A 55 22.06 -4.29 16.93
N ASP A 56 21.07 -4.87 16.27
CA ASP A 56 20.59 -4.42 14.97
C ASP A 56 20.04 -2.99 15.05
N PHE A 57 19.34 -2.67 16.14
CA PHE A 57 18.83 -1.31 16.36
C PHE A 57 19.96 -0.30 16.49
N GLN A 58 21.04 -0.59 17.20
CA GLN A 58 22.19 0.30 17.33
C GLN A 58 22.89 0.50 15.98
N LYS A 59 23.06 -0.57 15.18
CA LYS A 59 23.60 -0.48 13.82
C LYS A 59 22.68 0.38 12.93
N ALA A 60 21.37 0.11 12.95
CA ALA A 60 20.38 0.88 12.18
C ALA A 60 20.40 2.37 12.54
N PHE A 61 20.48 2.69 13.83
CA PHE A 61 20.54 4.07 14.29
C PHE A 61 21.83 4.77 13.87
N THR A 62 22.97 4.07 13.89
CA THR A 62 24.25 4.59 13.38
C THR A 62 24.18 4.90 11.88
N LEU A 63 23.56 4.03 11.08
CA LEU A 63 23.33 4.26 9.65
C LEU A 63 22.43 5.49 9.42
N TYR A 64 21.35 5.60 10.19
CA TYR A 64 20.45 6.75 10.14
C TYR A 64 21.13 8.07 10.49
N GLN A 65 21.95 8.11 11.54
CA GLN A 65 22.66 9.33 11.94
C GLN A 65 23.66 9.85 10.88
N ASN A 66 24.19 8.96 10.05
CA ASN A 66 25.10 9.30 8.96
C ASN A 66 24.41 9.41 7.58
N PHE A 67 23.10 9.26 7.55
CA PHE A 67 22.32 9.32 6.30
C PHE A 67 22.18 10.75 5.79
N ASN A 68 22.45 10.93 4.51
CA ASN A 68 22.25 12.20 3.82
C ASN A 68 20.93 12.17 3.05
N GLU A 69 19.96 12.98 3.45
CA GLU A 69 18.62 13.04 2.87
C GLU A 69 18.62 13.52 1.41
N ASP A 70 19.52 14.44 1.05
CA ASP A 70 19.60 14.94 -0.33
C ASP A 70 20.06 13.83 -1.28
N LEU A 71 21.07 13.06 -0.88
CA LEU A 71 21.51 11.88 -1.62
C LEU A 71 20.42 10.78 -1.64
N GLY A 72 19.63 10.67 -0.58
CA GLY A 72 18.47 9.76 -0.53
C GLY A 72 17.41 10.14 -1.57
N ILE A 73 17.16 11.42 -1.79
CA ILE A 73 16.25 11.88 -2.85
C ILE A 73 16.82 11.61 -4.24
N GLU A 74 18.13 11.76 -4.43
CA GLU A 74 18.78 11.37 -5.70
C GLU A 74 18.62 9.85 -5.96
N ASP A 75 18.74 9.01 -4.95
CA ASP A 75 18.51 7.56 -5.04
C ASP A 75 17.07 7.22 -5.41
N ILE A 76 16.12 7.91 -4.80
CA ILE A 76 14.70 7.76 -5.13
C ILE A 76 14.45 8.17 -6.58
N GLN A 77 15.00 9.29 -7.02
CA GLN A 77 14.89 9.74 -8.42
C GLN A 77 15.50 8.71 -9.40
N ALA A 78 16.67 8.16 -9.08
CA ALA A 78 17.32 7.14 -9.89
C ALA A 78 16.48 5.85 -9.96
N THR A 79 15.85 5.47 -8.83
CA THR A 79 14.96 4.31 -8.75
C THR A 79 13.66 4.55 -9.55
N LEU A 80 13.08 5.76 -9.48
CA LEU A 80 11.94 6.16 -10.31
C LEU A 80 12.26 6.07 -11.80
N ASN A 81 13.44 6.56 -12.20
CA ASN A 81 13.91 6.48 -13.59
C ASN A 81 14.11 5.03 -14.04
N THR A 82 14.61 4.18 -13.17
CA THR A 82 14.76 2.74 -13.44
C THR A 82 13.41 2.09 -13.62
N LEU A 83 12.49 2.32 -12.67
CA LEU A 83 11.15 1.78 -12.67
C LEU A 83 10.37 2.16 -13.93
N LYS A 84 10.47 3.43 -14.35
CA LYS A 84 9.85 3.95 -15.58
C LYS A 84 10.31 3.22 -16.84
N ASN A 85 11.50 2.63 -16.85
CA ASN A 85 12.04 1.91 -18.01
C ASN A 85 11.79 0.40 -17.96
N LEU A 86 11.15 -0.12 -16.90
CA LEU A 86 10.78 -1.53 -16.85
C LEU A 86 9.57 -1.78 -17.75
N LYS A 87 9.58 -2.89 -18.47
CA LYS A 87 8.44 -3.32 -19.32
C LYS A 87 7.21 -3.71 -18.50
N GLU A 88 7.39 -4.01 -17.24
CA GLU A 88 6.36 -4.36 -16.25
C GLU A 88 5.68 -3.12 -15.66
N CYS A 89 6.27 -1.94 -15.83
CA CYS A 89 5.72 -0.68 -15.36
C CYS A 89 4.84 -0.05 -16.43
N ASP A 90 3.66 0.40 -16.03
CA ASP A 90 2.77 1.17 -16.91
C ASP A 90 3.41 2.52 -17.23
N GLN A 91 3.64 2.79 -18.51
CA GLN A 91 4.32 3.98 -19.01
C GLN A 91 3.36 5.18 -19.18
N ASP A 92 2.06 4.91 -19.20
CA ASP A 92 1.03 5.91 -19.51
C ASP A 92 0.55 6.67 -18.26
N VAL A 93 0.89 6.17 -17.07
CA VAL A 93 0.55 6.78 -15.78
C VAL A 93 1.79 7.27 -15.04
N GLY A 94 1.59 8.17 -14.08
CA GLY A 94 2.69 8.71 -13.29
C GLY A 94 3.24 7.72 -12.27
N LEU A 95 4.36 8.08 -11.66
CA LEU A 95 5.03 7.27 -10.65
C LEU A 95 4.69 7.75 -9.23
N SER A 96 4.76 6.84 -8.27
CA SER A 96 4.46 7.10 -6.87
C SER A 96 5.58 6.66 -5.93
N VAL A 97 5.61 7.23 -4.73
CA VAL A 97 6.53 6.84 -3.66
C VAL A 97 5.73 6.47 -2.41
N VAL A 98 6.05 5.34 -1.81
CA VAL A 98 5.53 4.94 -0.49
C VAL A 98 6.71 4.72 0.44
N GLY A 99 6.67 5.24 1.66
CA GLY A 99 7.80 5.10 2.57
C GLY A 99 7.41 4.98 4.04
N TYR A 100 8.27 4.33 4.81
CA TYR A 100 8.05 4.02 6.22
C TYR A 100 9.19 4.58 7.08
N CYS A 101 8.92 5.21 8.22
CA CYS A 101 9.90 5.79 9.14
C CYS A 101 10.83 6.80 8.41
N LEU A 102 12.12 6.49 8.25
CA LEU A 102 13.04 7.25 7.38
C LEU A 102 12.44 7.45 5.98
N GLY A 103 11.98 6.36 5.37
CA GLY A 103 11.30 6.41 4.07
C GLY A 103 10.04 7.24 4.08
N GLY A 104 9.33 7.31 5.21
CA GLY A 104 8.15 8.17 5.38
C GLY A 104 8.48 9.66 5.29
N LYS A 105 9.60 10.09 5.86
CA LYS A 105 10.15 11.44 5.66
C LYS A 105 10.59 11.65 4.21
N LEU A 106 11.30 10.69 3.64
CA LEU A 106 11.76 10.78 2.27
C LEU A 106 10.61 10.83 1.25
N ALA A 107 9.50 10.15 1.51
CA ALA A 107 8.29 10.28 0.69
C ALA A 107 7.73 11.72 0.72
N TYR A 108 7.74 12.38 1.89
CA TYR A 108 7.41 13.80 2.01
C TYR A 108 8.38 14.68 1.21
N LEU A 109 9.70 14.48 1.38
CA LEU A 109 10.71 15.25 0.66
C LEU A 109 10.65 14.99 -0.85
N ALA A 110 10.39 13.75 -1.29
CA ALA A 110 10.17 13.42 -2.69
C ALA A 110 8.98 14.20 -3.28
N ALA A 111 7.86 14.29 -2.54
CA ALA A 111 6.72 15.11 -2.95
C ALA A 111 7.06 16.59 -3.09
N CYS A 112 8.01 17.09 -2.30
CA CYS A 112 8.44 18.48 -2.36
C CYS A 112 9.48 18.77 -3.47
N ARG A 113 10.31 17.76 -3.84
CA ARG A 113 11.52 17.95 -4.64
C ARG A 113 11.50 17.26 -6.00
N ILE A 114 10.55 16.35 -6.23
CA ILE A 114 10.40 15.60 -7.48
C ILE A 114 9.08 16.02 -8.14
N PRO A 115 9.09 17.01 -9.05
CA PRO A 115 7.87 17.61 -9.59
C PRO A 115 6.97 16.65 -10.38
N GLU A 116 7.56 15.63 -11.00
CA GLU A 116 6.83 14.61 -11.77
C GLU A 116 6.15 13.54 -10.91
N LEU A 117 6.36 13.56 -9.59
CA LEU A 117 5.75 12.59 -8.71
C LEU A 117 4.25 12.84 -8.55
N VAL A 118 3.45 11.84 -8.87
CA VAL A 118 1.98 11.96 -8.88
C VAL A 118 1.38 11.72 -7.51
N CYS A 119 1.93 10.76 -6.75
CA CYS A 119 1.48 10.46 -5.40
C CYS A 119 2.65 10.09 -4.49
N ALA A 120 2.61 10.58 -3.27
CA ALA A 120 3.53 10.17 -2.21
C ALA A 120 2.76 9.80 -0.95
N VAL A 121 3.20 8.73 -0.28
CA VAL A 121 2.60 8.27 0.97
C VAL A 121 3.69 8.04 2.01
N GLY A 122 3.63 8.76 3.12
CA GLY A 122 4.57 8.63 4.23
C GLY A 122 3.91 8.06 5.48
N TYR A 123 4.49 6.98 6.01
CA TYR A 123 4.09 6.39 7.28
C TYR A 123 5.06 6.83 8.38
N TYR A 124 4.52 7.38 9.45
CA TYR A 124 5.26 7.79 10.65
C TYR A 124 6.67 8.37 10.36
N GLY A 125 6.73 9.31 9.39
CA GLY A 125 7.97 9.99 9.01
C GLY A 125 8.47 10.88 10.14
N VAL A 126 9.78 10.78 10.45
CA VAL A 126 10.43 11.53 11.52
C VAL A 126 11.20 12.72 10.95
N GLY A 127 11.02 13.90 11.54
CA GLY A 127 11.77 15.10 11.15
C GLY A 127 11.17 15.86 9.95
N ILE A 128 9.91 15.62 9.59
CA ILE A 128 9.18 16.37 8.53
C ILE A 128 9.10 17.87 8.88
N GLU A 129 9.00 18.21 10.16
CA GLU A 129 8.92 19.57 10.67
C GLU A 129 10.12 20.44 10.27
N ASN A 130 11.25 19.85 9.98
CA ASN A 130 12.47 20.56 9.60
C ASN A 130 12.46 21.08 8.16
N ASN A 131 11.48 20.65 7.34
CA ASN A 131 11.41 20.98 5.91
C ASN A 131 10.02 21.49 5.50
N LEU A 132 9.21 22.01 6.42
CA LEU A 132 7.82 22.41 6.14
C LEU A 132 7.71 23.56 5.14
N GLU A 133 8.74 24.39 5.02
CA GLU A 133 8.79 25.45 4.01
C GLU A 133 8.86 24.92 2.57
N GLU A 134 9.29 23.67 2.37
CA GLU A 134 9.31 23.02 1.06
C GLU A 134 7.92 22.55 0.60
N ALA A 135 6.93 22.46 1.50
CA ALA A 135 5.58 21.99 1.19
C ALA A 135 4.88 22.78 0.07
N LYS A 136 5.26 24.05 -0.14
CA LYS A 136 4.77 24.89 -1.24
C LYS A 136 5.08 24.32 -2.63
N ASN A 137 6.04 23.42 -2.73
CA ASN A 137 6.45 22.81 -4.00
C ASN A 137 5.65 21.54 -4.33
N ILE A 138 4.85 21.00 -3.41
CA ILE A 138 4.10 19.77 -3.60
C ILE A 138 3.04 19.97 -4.70
N GLN A 139 3.19 19.24 -5.81
CA GLN A 139 2.25 19.29 -6.93
C GLN A 139 1.31 18.08 -6.92
N GLY A 140 1.83 16.89 -6.69
CA GLY A 140 1.08 15.64 -6.61
C GLY A 140 0.30 15.48 -5.30
N LYS A 141 -0.35 14.34 -5.15
CA LYS A 141 -1.04 13.95 -3.90
C LYS A 141 -0.02 13.54 -2.84
N LEU A 142 -0.16 14.07 -1.64
CA LEU A 142 0.58 13.59 -0.46
C LEU A 142 -0.38 13.04 0.58
N VAL A 143 -0.09 11.85 1.11
CA VAL A 143 -0.78 11.25 2.26
C VAL A 143 0.22 10.97 3.38
N LEU A 144 -0.10 11.39 4.59
CA LEU A 144 0.71 11.12 5.78
C LEU A 144 -0.11 10.31 6.80
N HIS A 145 0.46 9.19 7.24
CA HIS A 145 -0.07 8.33 8.30
C HIS A 145 0.76 8.53 9.57
N MET A 146 0.16 9.14 10.59
CA MET A 146 0.84 9.57 11.81
C MET A 146 0.28 8.82 13.02
N ALA A 147 1.14 8.34 13.91
CA ALA A 147 0.73 7.73 15.17
C ALA A 147 0.47 8.80 16.23
N GLU A 148 -0.53 8.59 17.07
CA GLU A 148 -0.85 9.55 18.15
C GLU A 148 0.22 9.58 19.23
N GLN A 149 0.77 8.41 19.58
CA GLN A 149 1.71 8.23 20.70
C GLN A 149 3.17 8.13 20.24
N ASP A 150 3.47 8.59 19.01
CA ASP A 150 4.82 8.52 18.44
C ASP A 150 5.82 9.37 19.24
N GLN A 151 6.76 8.71 19.93
CA GLN A 151 7.80 9.39 20.68
C GLN A 151 8.77 10.19 19.79
N PHE A 152 8.92 9.82 18.52
CA PHE A 152 9.79 10.51 17.56
C PHE A 152 9.08 11.67 16.84
N CYS A 153 7.76 11.76 16.96
CA CYS A 153 6.94 12.86 16.46
C CYS A 153 5.94 13.29 17.54
N PRO A 154 6.41 13.97 18.62
CA PRO A 154 5.57 14.39 19.73
C PRO A 154 4.37 15.23 19.29
N THR A 155 3.32 15.27 20.10
CA THR A 155 2.05 15.94 19.77
C THR A 155 2.22 17.37 19.29
N SER A 156 3.14 18.15 19.87
CA SER A 156 3.43 19.53 19.44
C SER A 156 3.97 19.58 18.02
N VAL A 157 4.92 18.70 17.68
CA VAL A 157 5.54 18.59 16.35
C VAL A 157 4.49 18.11 15.35
N ARG A 158 3.76 17.05 15.67
CA ARG A 158 2.67 16.54 14.82
C ARG A 158 1.63 17.60 14.51
N ASN A 159 1.22 18.38 15.52
CA ASN A 159 0.25 19.47 15.33
C ASN A 159 0.81 20.57 14.43
N GLN A 160 2.10 20.93 14.56
CA GLN A 160 2.76 21.88 13.68
C GLN A 160 2.75 21.39 12.22
N ILE A 161 3.10 20.13 11.98
CA ILE A 161 3.08 19.52 10.64
C ILE A 161 1.67 19.61 10.05
N ILE A 162 0.66 19.14 10.80
CA ILE A 162 -0.73 19.10 10.32
C ILE A 162 -1.25 20.52 10.06
N GLN A 163 -1.01 21.46 10.96
CA GLN A 163 -1.44 22.84 10.80
C GLN A 163 -0.84 23.47 9.54
N THR A 164 0.46 23.30 9.32
CA THR A 164 1.13 23.83 8.13
C THR A 164 0.60 23.18 6.85
N LEU A 165 0.50 21.86 6.85
CA LEU A 165 0.12 21.10 5.66
C LEU A 165 -1.37 21.19 5.33
N SER A 166 -2.23 21.55 6.28
CA SER A 166 -3.68 21.75 6.06
C SER A 166 -4.01 22.89 5.07
N ALA A 167 -3.05 23.78 4.81
CA ALA A 167 -3.18 24.82 3.80
C ALA A 167 -3.18 24.27 2.34
N TYR A 168 -2.71 23.05 2.14
CA TYR A 168 -2.55 22.44 0.82
C TYR A 168 -3.63 21.38 0.56
N LYS A 169 -4.50 21.64 -0.42
CA LYS A 169 -5.67 20.75 -0.72
C LYS A 169 -5.28 19.36 -1.21
N ASN A 170 -4.10 19.22 -1.78
CA ASN A 170 -3.55 17.95 -2.25
C ASN A 170 -2.82 17.15 -1.15
N VAL A 171 -2.75 17.69 0.09
CA VAL A 171 -2.16 16.99 1.23
C VAL A 171 -3.24 16.47 2.16
N GLN A 172 -3.12 15.22 2.58
CA GLN A 172 -4.01 14.53 3.51
C GLN A 172 -3.21 13.94 4.66
N SER A 173 -3.50 14.33 5.89
CA SER A 173 -2.88 13.73 7.08
C SER A 173 -3.91 12.95 7.89
N TYR A 174 -3.54 11.73 8.31
CA TYR A 174 -4.35 10.87 9.16
C TYR A 174 -3.63 10.60 10.47
N ILE A 175 -4.33 10.77 11.58
CA ILE A 175 -3.85 10.40 12.91
C ILE A 175 -4.50 9.09 13.31
N TYR A 176 -3.71 8.15 13.84
CA TYR A 176 -4.17 6.87 14.37
C TYR A 176 -4.06 6.90 15.88
N ASN A 177 -5.21 6.81 16.55
CA ASN A 177 -5.30 6.94 17.99
C ASN A 177 -4.75 5.71 18.70
N ASN A 178 -4.14 5.91 19.88
CA ASN A 178 -3.64 4.86 20.77
C ASN A 178 -2.60 3.93 20.12
N VAL A 179 -1.86 4.41 19.14
CA VAL A 179 -0.76 3.68 18.49
C VAL A 179 0.53 4.47 18.53
N ASP A 180 1.65 3.76 18.56
CA ASP A 180 2.99 4.30 18.61
C ASP A 180 3.69 4.22 17.24
N HIS A 181 4.93 4.70 17.19
CA HIS A 181 5.79 4.58 16.01
C HIS A 181 5.82 3.16 15.46
N ALA A 182 5.85 3.01 14.14
CA ALA A 182 5.84 1.72 13.45
C ALA A 182 4.59 0.85 13.67
N PHE A 183 3.43 1.46 13.97
CA PHE A 183 2.16 0.73 14.15
C PHE A 183 1.75 -0.13 12.94
N ALA A 184 2.25 0.19 11.75
CA ALA A 184 1.98 -0.56 10.52
C ALA A 184 3.08 -1.58 10.17
N ARG A 185 4.08 -1.81 11.04
CA ARG A 185 5.14 -2.81 10.85
C ARG A 185 4.66 -4.18 11.30
N PRO A 186 4.42 -5.15 10.40
CA PRO A 186 4.06 -6.51 10.78
C PRO A 186 5.12 -7.12 11.70
N HIS A 187 4.69 -7.96 12.61
CA HIS A 187 5.55 -8.66 13.56
C HIS A 187 6.36 -7.76 14.54
N GLY A 188 6.18 -6.43 14.43
CA GLY A 188 6.82 -5.48 15.33
C GLY A 188 6.08 -5.35 16.67
N MET A 189 6.80 -4.89 17.72
CA MET A 189 6.25 -4.70 19.07
C MET A 189 5.06 -3.72 19.09
N HIS A 190 5.07 -2.70 18.23
CA HIS A 190 4.04 -1.68 18.15
C HIS A 190 2.99 -1.95 17.06
N TYR A 191 3.02 -3.15 16.42
CA TYR A 191 2.06 -3.47 15.37
C TYR A 191 0.63 -3.46 15.88
N HIS A 192 -0.19 -2.61 15.28
CA HIS A 192 -1.61 -2.52 15.59
C HIS A 192 -2.42 -2.83 14.33
N LYS A 193 -2.82 -4.09 14.19
CA LYS A 193 -3.47 -4.61 12.98
C LYS A 193 -4.64 -3.75 12.47
N PRO A 194 -5.61 -3.30 13.31
CA PRO A 194 -6.71 -2.47 12.81
C PRO A 194 -6.24 -1.14 12.18
N SER A 195 -5.33 -0.43 12.85
CA SER A 195 -4.78 0.83 12.32
C SER A 195 -3.93 0.61 11.08
N ALA A 196 -3.15 -0.48 11.04
CA ALA A 196 -2.32 -0.84 9.89
C ALA A 196 -3.18 -1.12 8.65
N LEU A 197 -4.28 -1.88 8.80
CA LEU A 197 -5.21 -2.16 7.70
C LEU A 197 -5.90 -0.87 7.21
N ILE A 198 -6.41 -0.03 8.11
CA ILE A 198 -7.04 1.24 7.72
C ILE A 198 -6.03 2.16 7.00
N ALA A 199 -4.77 2.20 7.46
CA ALA A 199 -3.73 2.98 6.80
C ALA A 199 -3.40 2.42 5.41
N HIS A 200 -3.33 1.10 5.27
CA HIS A 200 -3.12 0.43 3.98
C HIS A 200 -4.26 0.75 3.01
N GLU A 201 -5.52 0.58 3.40
CA GLU A 201 -6.68 0.90 2.57
C GLU A 201 -6.69 2.36 2.10
N ARG A 202 -6.34 3.30 2.98
CA ARG A 202 -6.21 4.72 2.64
C ARG A 202 -5.08 4.98 1.65
N THR A 203 -3.97 4.25 1.78
CA THR A 203 -2.85 4.30 0.85
C THR A 203 -3.26 3.81 -0.53
N VAL A 204 -3.84 2.61 -0.61
CA VAL A 204 -4.32 2.01 -1.87
C VAL A 204 -5.37 2.90 -2.54
N THR A 205 -6.33 3.42 -1.76
CA THR A 205 -7.34 4.37 -2.26
C THR A 205 -6.70 5.63 -2.85
N ALA A 206 -5.69 6.19 -2.19
CA ALA A 206 -5.00 7.37 -2.70
C ALA A 206 -4.21 7.06 -3.99
N LEU A 207 -3.50 5.93 -4.02
CA LEU A 207 -2.74 5.48 -5.19
C LEU A 207 -3.67 5.20 -6.38
N ARG A 208 -4.71 4.40 -6.19
CA ARG A 208 -5.69 4.08 -7.25
C ARG A 208 -6.29 5.32 -7.87
N LYS A 209 -6.64 6.31 -7.05
CA LYS A 209 -7.23 7.56 -7.52
C LYS A 209 -6.27 8.41 -8.37
N GLN A 210 -4.97 8.24 -8.21
CA GLN A 210 -3.95 9.04 -8.91
C GLN A 210 -3.33 8.30 -10.11
N VAL A 211 -3.07 7.00 -9.96
CA VAL A 211 -2.31 6.21 -10.93
C VAL A 211 -3.02 4.91 -11.34
N GLY A 212 -4.17 4.58 -10.76
CA GLY A 212 -4.82 3.28 -10.92
C GLY A 212 -4.13 2.20 -10.06
N PRO A 213 -4.29 0.89 -10.40
CA PRO A 213 -5.19 0.44 -11.47
C PRO A 213 -6.66 0.65 -11.09
N ASP A 214 -7.45 1.01 -12.08
CA ASP A 214 -8.89 1.10 -11.93
C ASP A 214 -9.53 -0.26 -12.24
N TYR A 215 -10.24 -0.81 -11.26
CA TYR A 215 -11.02 -2.02 -11.44
C TYR A 215 -12.50 -1.66 -11.49
N ASP A 216 -13.17 -2.01 -12.59
CA ASP A 216 -14.62 -1.96 -12.66
C ASP A 216 -15.21 -3.14 -11.87
N LEU A 217 -15.23 -2.99 -10.55
CA LEU A 217 -15.73 -4.02 -9.63
C LEU A 217 -17.24 -4.26 -9.81
N GLU A 218 -17.98 -3.27 -10.31
CA GLU A 218 -19.39 -3.44 -10.62
C GLU A 218 -19.57 -4.35 -11.83
N ALA A 219 -18.85 -4.11 -12.92
CA ALA A 219 -18.87 -4.97 -14.10
C ALA A 219 -18.37 -6.38 -13.77
N LEU A 220 -17.30 -6.51 -12.97
CA LEU A 220 -16.80 -7.82 -12.51
C LEU A 220 -17.85 -8.58 -11.71
N TRP A 221 -18.57 -7.90 -10.82
CA TRP A 221 -19.65 -8.50 -10.04
C TRP A 221 -20.83 -8.93 -10.94
N GLU A 222 -21.23 -8.10 -11.88
CA GLU A 222 -22.29 -8.44 -12.82
C GLU A 222 -21.92 -9.65 -13.67
N GLU A 223 -20.69 -9.72 -14.14
CA GLU A 223 -20.18 -10.88 -14.88
C GLU A 223 -20.16 -12.13 -14.02
N HIS A 224 -19.72 -12.05 -12.77
CA HIS A 224 -19.73 -13.14 -11.82
C HIS A 224 -21.14 -13.70 -11.62
N VAL A 225 -22.10 -12.82 -11.32
CA VAL A 225 -23.51 -13.18 -11.15
C VAL A 225 -24.12 -13.80 -12.42
N ARG A 226 -23.77 -13.27 -13.58
CA ARG A 226 -24.19 -13.83 -14.86
C ARG A 226 -23.70 -15.26 -15.06
N PHE A 227 -22.45 -15.55 -14.66
CA PHE A 227 -21.91 -16.92 -14.71
C PHE A 227 -22.60 -17.85 -13.72
N GLU A 228 -23.03 -17.38 -12.56
CA GLU A 228 -23.73 -18.16 -11.55
C GLU A 228 -25.18 -18.49 -11.94
N PHE A 229 -25.92 -17.53 -12.46
CA PHE A 229 -27.37 -17.62 -12.62
C PHE A 229 -27.83 -17.77 -14.07
N ASP A 230 -27.18 -17.11 -15.03
CA ASP A 230 -27.60 -17.13 -16.44
C ASP A 230 -26.93 -18.28 -17.21
N THR A 231 -25.60 -18.20 -17.35
CA THR A 231 -24.84 -19.23 -18.13
C THR A 231 -24.56 -20.49 -17.37
N ARG A 232 -24.57 -20.42 -16.04
CA ARG A 232 -24.32 -21.53 -15.10
C ARG A 232 -22.98 -22.23 -15.35
N ASP A 233 -21.95 -21.42 -15.62
CA ASP A 233 -20.59 -21.86 -15.91
C ASP A 233 -19.70 -21.77 -14.67
N VAL A 234 -19.50 -22.89 -14.00
CA VAL A 234 -18.65 -22.97 -12.79
C VAL A 234 -17.22 -22.53 -13.06
N LYS A 235 -16.65 -22.85 -14.23
CA LYS A 235 -15.27 -22.48 -14.54
C LYS A 235 -15.14 -20.96 -14.73
N ALA A 236 -16.08 -20.35 -15.41
CA ALA A 236 -16.13 -18.91 -15.60
C ALA A 236 -16.38 -18.20 -14.26
N THR A 237 -17.31 -18.68 -13.42
CA THR A 237 -17.53 -18.18 -12.06
C THR A 237 -16.24 -18.17 -11.25
N MET A 238 -15.50 -19.28 -11.24
CA MET A 238 -14.24 -19.39 -10.50
C MET A 238 -13.14 -18.47 -11.06
N ALA A 239 -13.17 -18.15 -12.35
CA ALA A 239 -12.17 -17.28 -12.98
C ALA A 239 -12.34 -15.80 -12.61
N THR A 240 -13.50 -15.39 -12.09
CA THR A 240 -13.76 -14.03 -11.58
C THR A 240 -13.39 -13.87 -10.10
N MET A 241 -12.85 -14.89 -9.47
CA MET A 241 -12.43 -14.86 -8.06
C MET A 241 -10.92 -14.69 -7.91
N VAL A 242 -10.50 -14.24 -6.74
CA VAL A 242 -9.08 -14.19 -6.33
C VAL A 242 -8.46 -15.60 -6.24
N ALA A 243 -7.13 -15.70 -6.15
CA ALA A 243 -6.41 -16.98 -6.12
C ALA A 243 -6.82 -17.88 -4.93
N GLU A 244 -7.03 -17.28 -3.75
CA GLU A 244 -7.46 -17.98 -2.52
C GLU A 244 -8.86 -17.48 -2.08
N PRO A 245 -9.92 -17.84 -2.81
CA PRO A 245 -11.26 -17.34 -2.55
C PRO A 245 -11.92 -18.08 -1.37
N TYR A 246 -12.83 -17.41 -0.68
CA TYR A 246 -13.72 -18.09 0.25
C TYR A 246 -15.18 -17.65 0.07
N VAL A 247 -16.11 -18.55 0.35
CA VAL A 247 -17.55 -18.28 0.32
C VAL A 247 -18.21 -18.90 1.55
N ASN A 248 -19.05 -18.10 2.20
CA ASN A 248 -19.98 -18.54 3.22
C ASN A 248 -21.41 -18.32 2.71
N HIS A 249 -22.04 -19.39 2.22
CA HIS A 249 -23.43 -19.34 1.79
C HIS A 249 -24.35 -19.55 3.01
N ILE A 250 -24.69 -18.47 3.67
CA ILE A 250 -25.42 -18.46 4.95
C ILE A 250 -26.76 -19.19 4.89
N PRO A 251 -27.59 -19.05 3.83
CA PRO A 251 -28.90 -19.74 3.79
C PRO A 251 -28.82 -21.24 3.96
N THR A 252 -27.74 -21.88 3.49
CA THR A 252 -27.56 -23.32 3.56
C THR A 252 -26.42 -23.75 4.47
N LEU A 253 -25.69 -22.82 5.06
CA LEU A 253 -24.47 -23.04 5.86
C LEU A 253 -23.42 -23.87 5.09
N THR A 254 -23.31 -23.61 3.81
CA THR A 254 -22.34 -24.27 2.91
C THR A 254 -21.36 -23.25 2.34
N GLY A 255 -20.36 -23.69 1.60
CA GLY A 255 -19.33 -22.86 1.01
C GLY A 255 -17.99 -23.57 0.99
N GLY A 256 -16.91 -22.82 1.15
CA GLY A 256 -15.56 -23.40 1.20
C GLY A 256 -14.48 -22.34 1.17
N VAL A 257 -13.24 -22.80 1.30
CA VAL A 257 -12.02 -22.00 1.23
C VAL A 257 -11.11 -22.57 0.16
N GLY A 258 -10.57 -21.72 -0.69
CA GLY A 258 -9.68 -22.10 -1.79
C GLY A 258 -10.38 -22.69 -3.00
N TYR A 259 -9.67 -22.68 -4.12
CA TYR A 259 -10.20 -23.03 -5.44
C TYR A 259 -10.86 -24.42 -5.47
N ALA A 260 -10.23 -25.43 -4.87
CA ALA A 260 -10.73 -26.82 -4.94
C ALA A 260 -12.06 -27.02 -4.19
N GLN A 261 -12.21 -26.43 -3.00
CA GLN A 261 -13.45 -26.53 -2.24
C GLN A 261 -14.58 -25.74 -2.89
N LEU A 262 -14.31 -24.54 -3.36
CA LEU A 262 -15.30 -23.69 -3.99
C LEU A 262 -15.73 -24.23 -5.37
N SER A 263 -14.82 -24.77 -6.17
CA SER A 263 -15.21 -25.43 -7.42
C SER A 263 -16.20 -26.59 -7.18
N ARG A 264 -16.03 -27.35 -6.08
CA ARG A 264 -16.99 -28.41 -5.68
C ARG A 264 -18.30 -27.81 -5.18
N PHE A 265 -18.25 -26.77 -4.35
CA PHE A 265 -19.44 -26.05 -3.85
C PHE A 265 -20.28 -25.52 -5.02
N TYR A 266 -19.66 -24.76 -5.93
CA TYR A 266 -20.36 -24.21 -7.09
C TYR A 266 -20.95 -25.27 -7.98
N ARG A 267 -20.20 -26.32 -8.27
CA ARG A 267 -20.64 -27.43 -9.16
C ARG A 267 -21.78 -28.25 -8.59
N HIS A 268 -21.73 -28.58 -7.29
CA HIS A 268 -22.61 -29.58 -6.70
C HIS A 268 -23.70 -29.00 -5.80
N HIS A 269 -23.56 -27.73 -5.34
CA HIS A 269 -24.50 -27.13 -4.41
C HIS A 269 -25.11 -25.84 -4.90
N PHE A 270 -24.41 -25.02 -5.68
CA PHE A 270 -24.88 -23.69 -6.01
C PHE A 270 -25.37 -23.61 -7.47
N VAL A 271 -24.48 -23.63 -8.46
CA VAL A 271 -24.80 -23.29 -9.86
C VAL A 271 -25.88 -24.22 -10.47
N HIS A 272 -25.79 -25.52 -10.23
CA HIS A 272 -26.70 -26.48 -10.85
C HIS A 272 -27.90 -26.88 -9.99
N ASN A 273 -27.86 -26.58 -8.68
CA ASN A 273 -28.95 -26.92 -7.78
C ASN A 273 -29.94 -25.77 -7.52
N ASN A 274 -29.58 -24.57 -7.90
CA ASN A 274 -30.55 -23.47 -7.89
C ASN A 274 -31.64 -23.69 -8.94
N PRO A 275 -32.92 -23.37 -8.65
CA PRO A 275 -34.01 -23.43 -9.62
C PRO A 275 -33.64 -22.64 -10.89
N GLN A 276 -34.10 -23.12 -12.05
CA GLN A 276 -33.78 -22.47 -13.33
C GLN A 276 -34.48 -21.11 -13.53
N ASP A 277 -35.57 -20.92 -12.83
CA ASP A 277 -36.37 -19.69 -12.82
C ASP A 277 -36.00 -18.73 -11.67
N MET A 278 -34.92 -19.03 -10.96
CA MET A 278 -34.41 -18.12 -9.91
C MET A 278 -33.87 -16.85 -10.54
N THR A 279 -34.33 -15.72 -10.04
CA THR A 279 -33.87 -14.37 -10.44
C THR A 279 -33.31 -13.63 -9.25
N LEU A 280 -32.29 -12.83 -9.51
CA LEU A 280 -31.73 -11.91 -8.53
C LEU A 280 -32.27 -10.49 -8.76
N THR A 281 -32.73 -9.86 -7.69
CA THR A 281 -33.11 -8.44 -7.72
C THR A 281 -32.16 -7.68 -6.81
N PRO A 282 -31.21 -6.88 -7.35
CA PRO A 282 -30.33 -6.06 -6.51
C PRO A 282 -31.14 -5.03 -5.74
N ILE A 283 -30.92 -4.93 -4.42
CA ILE A 283 -31.58 -3.93 -3.57
C ILE A 283 -30.64 -2.73 -3.36
N SER A 284 -29.35 -2.99 -3.15
CA SER A 284 -28.33 -1.95 -3.03
C SER A 284 -26.96 -2.54 -3.34
N ARG A 285 -26.05 -1.68 -3.80
CA ARG A 285 -24.64 -2.01 -3.99
C ARG A 285 -23.79 -0.94 -3.32
N THR A 286 -22.68 -1.36 -2.72
CA THR A 286 -21.64 -0.48 -2.21
C THR A 286 -20.31 -1.03 -2.70
N VAL A 287 -19.58 -0.23 -3.45
CA VAL A 287 -18.25 -0.56 -4.00
C VAL A 287 -17.24 0.39 -3.38
#